data_aa71c456ba9b2f522eded1e05b2f6961
#
_entry.id   aa71c456ba9b2f522eded1e05b2f6961
#
_cell.length_a   1.000
_cell.length_b   1.000
_cell.length_c   1.000
_cell.angle_alpha   90.00
_cell.angle_beta   90.00
_cell.angle_gamma   90.00
#
_symmetry.space_group_name_H-M   'P 1'
#
loop_
_entity.id
_entity.type
_entity.pdbx_description
1 polymer ?
#
loop_
_entity_poly.entity_id
_entity_poly.type
_entity_poly.pdbx_seq_one_letter_code
_entity_poly.pdbx_strand_id
1 'polypeptide(L)'
;MGVFFIFDTMRNVFVLIISLLLLIGCSFSPDPIKSAFKKDEFLKKIVKDKDKYEIQILYTELSKNNLGQTEFSDFQFQLNDEKYFYPASTIKLPIAVLALSKINELRAEGSNISLKSKIKLSLLNNNNEIILKDSITSFQNLIADIFLVSDNSASNVLIDFIGYNYFNSSMSNAGFENTYLNHKFNPDPFVDSSWIISTLDNEIISSNENQITVLASSNISNLKKGEKRFINGEIKNESLDFSSKNRSSVTDMHNIMKNLIYPEISLSTFNLNVEDYDFLRYWMSRFTNEDIGAKYIGNAKFFNSYNKFFIHGTDTILNNTDIRVYNKIGQAYGTSTDSAYIKNYKEDVEFFLTATIYTNKNKIINDNIYEYGEAAIPFLSRLSKALYRNLLD
;
A
#
# COMPACT_ATOMS: atom_id res chain seq x y z
N MET A 1 -46.57 37.59 45.44
CA MET A 1 -45.75 36.36 45.54
C MET A 1 -45.49 35.68 44.20
N GLY A 2 -46.10 36.07 43.10
CA GLY A 2 -45.90 35.43 41.76
C GLY A 2 -44.80 35.97 40.89
N VAL A 3 -44.29 37.18 41.10
CA VAL A 3 -43.32 37.83 40.19
C VAL A 3 -41.86 37.34 40.42
N PHE A 4 -41.51 36.98 41.67
CA PHE A 4 -40.19 36.45 42.00
C PHE A 4 -39.91 35.04 41.43
N PHE A 5 -40.93 34.20 41.30
CA PHE A 5 -40.78 32.84 40.75
C PHE A 5 -40.55 32.83 39.21
N ILE A 6 -41.05 33.83 38.50
CA ILE A 6 -40.89 33.92 37.03
C ILE A 6 -39.48 34.36 36.68
N PHE A 7 -38.85 35.25 37.44
CA PHE A 7 -37.47 35.72 37.19
C PHE A 7 -36.43 34.64 37.47
N ASP A 8 -36.59 33.79 38.47
CA ASP A 8 -35.65 32.70 38.74
C ASP A 8 -35.77 31.56 37.73
N THR A 9 -36.97 31.26 37.23
CA THR A 9 -37.16 30.28 36.16
C THR A 9 -36.56 30.76 34.83
N MET A 10 -36.72 32.04 34.47
CA MET A 10 -36.12 32.61 33.27
C MET A 10 -34.57 32.68 33.34
N ARG A 11 -34.01 33.00 34.53
CA ARG A 11 -32.57 33.00 34.76
C ARG A 11 -31.99 31.58 34.61
N ASN A 12 -32.63 30.56 35.17
CA ASN A 12 -32.19 29.18 35.08
C ASN A 12 -32.32 28.61 33.66
N VAL A 13 -33.36 28.96 32.91
CA VAL A 13 -33.54 28.61 31.50
C VAL A 13 -32.49 29.31 30.63
N PHE A 14 -32.15 30.58 30.91
CA PHE A 14 -31.11 31.33 30.18
C PHE A 14 -29.72 30.78 30.45
N VAL A 15 -29.40 30.36 31.68
CA VAL A 15 -28.14 29.69 32.04
C VAL A 15 -28.05 28.33 31.40
N LEU A 16 -29.18 27.56 31.32
CA LEU A 16 -29.21 26.26 30.65
C LEU A 16 -29.00 26.39 29.14
N ILE A 17 -29.59 27.41 28.50
CA ILE A 17 -29.40 27.68 27.07
C ILE A 17 -27.94 28.13 26.77
N ILE A 18 -27.35 28.94 27.64
CA ILE A 18 -25.94 29.36 27.48
C ILE A 18 -24.99 28.15 27.71
N SER A 19 -25.25 27.29 28.68
CA SER A 19 -24.47 26.07 28.89
C SER A 19 -24.65 25.06 27.74
N LEU A 20 -25.83 24.96 27.13
CA LEU A 20 -26.10 24.15 25.96
C LEU A 20 -25.40 24.71 24.71
N LEU A 21 -25.33 26.03 24.55
CA LEU A 21 -24.58 26.71 23.44
C LEU A 21 -23.06 26.60 23.61
N LEU A 22 -22.55 26.51 24.84
CA LEU A 22 -21.12 26.26 25.11
C LEU A 22 -20.72 24.80 24.89
N LEU A 23 -21.67 23.86 24.90
CA LEU A 23 -21.41 22.45 24.56
C LEU A 23 -21.45 22.17 23.03
N ILE A 24 -21.97 23.10 22.22
CA ILE A 24 -21.99 23.01 20.76
C ILE A 24 -20.75 23.66 20.12
N GLY A 25 -19.80 24.10 20.92
CA GLY A 25 -18.46 24.51 20.46
C GLY A 25 -17.55 23.33 20.06
N CYS A 26 -18.10 22.29 19.40
CA CYS A 26 -17.29 21.44 18.54
C CYS A 26 -16.73 22.34 17.44
N SER A 27 -15.47 22.73 17.56
CA SER A 27 -14.71 23.28 16.45
C SER A 27 -14.78 22.25 15.31
N PHE A 28 -15.65 22.52 14.34
CA PHE A 28 -15.72 21.75 13.11
C PHE A 28 -14.40 22.05 12.36
N SER A 29 -13.34 21.33 12.71
CA SER A 29 -12.14 21.36 11.88
C SER A 29 -12.53 20.92 10.48
N PRO A 30 -12.28 21.72 9.47
CA PRO A 30 -12.66 21.34 8.10
C PRO A 30 -11.97 20.04 7.74
N ASP A 31 -12.71 19.13 7.11
CA ASP A 31 -12.19 17.88 6.59
C ASP A 31 -10.90 18.15 5.75
N PRO A 32 -9.74 17.62 6.16
CA PRO A 32 -8.46 17.95 5.55
C PRO A 32 -8.37 17.51 4.08
N ILE A 33 -9.02 16.40 3.70
CA ILE A 33 -9.07 15.93 2.31
C ILE A 33 -9.87 16.93 1.46
N LYS A 34 -11.03 17.37 1.94
CA LYS A 34 -11.84 18.37 1.22
C LYS A 34 -11.15 19.73 1.17
N SER A 35 -10.40 20.09 2.21
CA SER A 35 -9.56 21.29 2.22
C SER A 35 -8.48 21.21 1.16
N ALA A 36 -7.75 20.09 1.06
CA ALA A 36 -6.75 19.84 0.04
C ALA A 36 -7.32 20.00 -1.39
N PHE A 37 -8.51 19.43 -1.65
CA PHE A 37 -9.17 19.57 -2.96
C PHE A 37 -9.55 21.02 -3.30
N LYS A 38 -9.94 21.82 -2.31
CA LYS A 38 -10.29 23.24 -2.53
C LYS A 38 -9.09 24.13 -2.81
N LYS A 39 -7.95 23.82 -2.20
CA LYS A 39 -6.71 24.61 -2.30
C LYS A 39 -5.92 24.34 -3.59
N ASP A 40 -6.19 23.27 -4.34
CA ASP A 40 -5.49 22.88 -5.57
C ASP A 40 -6.45 22.69 -6.75
N GLU A 41 -6.33 23.52 -7.79
CA GLU A 41 -7.23 23.50 -8.95
C GLU A 41 -7.14 22.19 -9.77
N PHE A 42 -5.99 21.50 -9.78
CA PHE A 42 -5.86 20.22 -10.45
C PHE A 42 -6.64 19.14 -9.69
N LEU A 43 -6.48 19.07 -8.36
CA LEU A 43 -7.24 18.14 -7.52
C LEU A 43 -8.73 18.40 -7.65
N LYS A 44 -9.16 19.67 -7.60
CA LYS A 44 -10.54 20.08 -7.75
C LYS A 44 -11.13 19.65 -9.11
N LYS A 45 -10.35 19.71 -10.18
CA LYS A 45 -10.75 19.23 -11.51
C LYS A 45 -10.93 17.72 -11.52
N ILE A 46 -9.96 16.94 -11.00
CA ILE A 46 -10.02 15.48 -10.97
C ILE A 46 -11.20 14.98 -10.13
N VAL A 47 -11.42 15.55 -8.94
CA VAL A 47 -12.51 15.06 -8.05
C VAL A 47 -13.91 15.42 -8.51
N LYS A 48 -14.08 16.32 -9.49
CA LYS A 48 -15.39 16.50 -10.16
C LYS A 48 -15.86 15.22 -10.85
N ASP A 49 -14.93 14.45 -11.38
CA ASP A 49 -15.18 13.19 -12.07
C ASP A 49 -14.75 11.98 -11.20
N LYS A 50 -14.86 12.12 -9.86
CA LYS A 50 -14.35 11.16 -8.86
C LYS A 50 -14.80 9.71 -9.07
N ASP A 51 -16.03 9.51 -9.59
CA ASP A 51 -16.58 8.18 -9.84
C ASP A 51 -15.96 7.55 -11.09
N LYS A 52 -15.65 8.36 -12.12
CA LYS A 52 -14.90 7.94 -13.31
C LYS A 52 -13.48 7.54 -12.97
N TYR A 53 -12.84 8.30 -12.08
CA TYR A 53 -11.49 8.04 -11.60
C TYR A 53 -11.45 7.02 -10.44
N GLU A 54 -12.60 6.54 -9.97
CA GLU A 54 -12.73 5.53 -8.92
C GLU A 54 -11.84 5.81 -7.70
N ILE A 55 -11.75 7.08 -7.31
CA ILE A 55 -10.87 7.54 -6.24
C ILE A 55 -11.33 6.98 -4.91
N GLN A 56 -10.39 6.40 -4.15
CA GLN A 56 -10.58 6.08 -2.74
C GLN A 56 -9.39 6.60 -1.95
N ILE A 57 -9.62 7.22 -0.80
CA ILE A 57 -8.59 7.80 0.07
C ILE A 57 -8.89 7.46 1.51
N LEU A 58 -7.87 7.03 2.25
CA LEU A 58 -7.84 6.98 3.70
C LEU A 58 -6.60 7.75 4.18
N TYR A 59 -6.84 8.73 5.04
CA TYR A 59 -5.83 9.63 5.58
C TYR A 59 -5.92 9.64 7.11
N THR A 60 -4.80 9.47 7.80
CA THR A 60 -4.72 9.54 9.26
C THR A 60 -3.77 10.64 9.67
N GLU A 61 -4.29 11.64 10.38
CA GLU A 61 -3.48 12.62 11.10
C GLU A 61 -3.01 12.04 12.43
N LEU A 62 -1.76 12.38 12.78
CA LEU A 62 -1.18 12.08 14.07
C LEU A 62 -1.06 13.37 14.88
N SER A 63 -1.50 13.29 16.13
CA SER A 63 -1.36 14.37 17.11
C SER A 63 -0.84 13.81 18.43
N LYS A 64 -0.44 14.69 19.33
CA LYS A 64 -0.11 14.31 20.71
C LYS A 64 -1.18 14.83 21.65
N ASN A 65 -1.70 13.97 22.51
CA ASN A 65 -2.58 14.40 23.59
C ASN A 65 -1.80 15.10 24.73
N ASN A 66 -2.51 15.58 25.72
CA ASN A 66 -1.94 16.27 26.88
C ASN A 66 -0.95 15.41 27.71
N LEU A 67 -0.97 14.09 27.52
CA LEU A 67 -0.07 13.12 28.16
C LEU A 67 1.12 12.75 27.26
N GLY A 68 1.24 13.36 26.08
CA GLY A 68 2.29 13.07 25.09
C GLY A 68 2.06 11.76 24.31
N GLN A 69 0.90 11.12 24.46
CA GLN A 69 0.56 9.90 23.71
C GLN A 69 0.10 10.27 22.30
N THR A 70 0.46 9.43 21.31
CA THR A 70 0.04 9.61 19.93
C THR A 70 -1.44 9.26 19.78
N GLU A 71 -2.20 10.19 19.20
CA GLU A 71 -3.59 10.01 18.80
C GLU A 71 -3.70 9.98 17.28
N PHE A 72 -4.65 9.17 16.77
CA PHE A 72 -4.87 8.94 15.34
C PHE A 72 -6.26 9.39 14.98
N SER A 73 -6.36 10.31 14.01
CA SER A 73 -7.63 10.83 13.48
C SER A 73 -7.78 10.44 12.02
N ASP A 74 -8.71 9.55 11.72
CA ASP A 74 -8.93 9.02 10.37
C ASP A 74 -9.96 9.87 9.60
N PHE A 75 -9.61 10.20 8.36
CA PHE A 75 -10.46 10.89 7.38
C PHE A 75 -10.51 10.07 6.10
N GLN A 76 -11.68 10.05 5.46
CA GLN A 76 -11.89 9.20 4.29
C GLN A 76 -12.60 9.92 3.16
N PHE A 77 -12.31 9.50 1.92
CA PHE A 77 -13.02 9.97 0.74
C PHE A 77 -13.35 8.79 -0.18
N GLN A 78 -14.65 8.56 -0.43
CA GLN A 78 -15.18 7.45 -1.22
C GLN A 78 -14.62 6.06 -0.82
N LEU A 79 -14.17 5.89 0.41
CA LEU A 79 -13.66 4.61 0.91
C LEU A 79 -14.77 3.55 0.87
N ASN A 80 -14.49 2.43 0.19
CA ASN A 80 -15.43 1.33 0.06
C ASN A 80 -14.69 0.02 -0.22
N ASP A 81 -14.58 -0.85 0.78
CA ASP A 81 -13.89 -2.13 0.70
C ASP A 81 -14.60 -3.16 -0.19
N GLU A 82 -15.89 -2.95 -0.49
CA GLU A 82 -16.66 -3.76 -1.45
C GLU A 82 -16.53 -3.27 -2.90
N LYS A 83 -15.83 -2.15 -3.16
CA LYS A 83 -15.54 -1.66 -4.50
C LYS A 83 -14.13 -2.06 -4.90
N TYR A 84 -14.03 -3.05 -5.77
CA TYR A 84 -12.74 -3.56 -6.23
C TYR A 84 -11.91 -2.51 -6.97
N PHE A 85 -10.64 -2.46 -6.68
CA PHE A 85 -9.58 -1.94 -7.52
C PHE A 85 -8.42 -2.95 -7.56
N TYR A 86 -7.63 -2.93 -8.63
CA TYR A 86 -6.49 -3.84 -8.73
C TYR A 86 -5.32 -3.29 -7.90
N PRO A 87 -4.84 -4.01 -6.86
CA PRO A 87 -3.79 -3.51 -5.97
C PRO A 87 -2.42 -3.42 -6.64
N ALA A 88 -2.25 -4.07 -7.78
CA ALA A 88 -0.97 -4.14 -8.48
C ALA A 88 0.17 -4.54 -7.51
N SER A 89 1.27 -3.79 -7.51
CA SER A 89 2.43 -4.10 -6.69
C SER A 89 2.33 -3.66 -5.23
N THR A 90 1.24 -3.04 -4.78
CA THR A 90 1.09 -2.71 -3.35
C THR A 90 1.02 -3.97 -2.48
N ILE A 91 0.43 -5.07 -2.99
CA ILE A 91 0.36 -6.36 -2.29
C ILE A 91 1.74 -7.01 -2.05
N LYS A 92 2.81 -6.50 -2.68
CA LYS A 92 4.17 -6.94 -2.40
C LYS A 92 4.67 -6.54 -1.01
N LEU A 93 4.05 -5.52 -0.39
CA LEU A 93 4.32 -5.18 1.00
C LEU A 93 3.99 -6.34 1.95
N PRO A 94 2.76 -6.87 2.01
CA PRO A 94 2.48 -8.04 2.84
C PRO A 94 3.24 -9.30 2.40
N ILE A 95 3.63 -9.49 1.13
CA ILE A 95 4.50 -10.57 0.72
C ILE A 95 5.86 -10.48 1.43
N ALA A 96 6.47 -9.30 1.47
CA ALA A 96 7.74 -9.07 2.17
C ALA A 96 7.61 -9.30 3.69
N VAL A 97 6.53 -8.81 4.30
CA VAL A 97 6.21 -9.00 5.72
C VAL A 97 6.08 -10.49 6.06
N LEU A 98 5.30 -11.24 5.29
CA LEU A 98 5.07 -12.65 5.54
C LEU A 98 6.29 -13.53 5.22
N ALA A 99 7.16 -13.09 4.32
CA ALA A 99 8.45 -13.75 4.12
C ALA A 99 9.32 -13.67 5.38
N LEU A 100 9.36 -12.52 6.07
CA LEU A 100 10.06 -12.37 7.35
C LEU A 100 9.38 -13.21 8.46
N SER A 101 8.04 -13.18 8.55
CA SER A 101 7.30 -14.03 9.50
C SER A 101 7.64 -15.51 9.32
N LYS A 102 7.66 -16.01 8.09
CA LYS A 102 8.01 -17.40 7.79
C LYS A 102 9.46 -17.73 8.13
N ILE A 103 10.41 -16.82 7.90
CA ILE A 103 11.80 -16.98 8.35
C ILE A 103 11.85 -17.15 9.88
N ASN A 104 11.09 -16.35 10.63
CA ASN A 104 11.05 -16.43 12.09
C ASN A 104 10.42 -17.74 12.58
N GLU A 105 9.38 -18.23 11.90
CA GLU A 105 8.78 -19.54 12.17
C GLU A 105 9.80 -20.68 11.95
N LEU A 106 10.45 -20.71 10.80
CA LEU A 106 11.49 -21.70 10.50
C LEU A 106 12.64 -21.68 11.53
N ARG A 107 13.02 -20.49 11.99
CA ARG A 107 14.03 -20.36 13.07
C ARG A 107 13.54 -20.91 14.40
N ALA A 108 12.28 -20.68 14.74
CA ALA A 108 11.67 -21.24 15.95
C ALA A 108 11.59 -22.78 15.89
N GLU A 109 11.49 -23.35 14.69
CA GLU A 109 11.53 -24.80 14.42
C GLU A 109 12.95 -25.37 14.38
N GLY A 110 13.99 -24.54 14.57
CA GLY A 110 15.40 -24.95 14.65
C GLY A 110 16.22 -24.73 13.38
N SER A 111 15.66 -24.13 12.33
CA SER A 111 16.43 -23.75 11.14
C SER A 111 17.42 -22.62 11.43
N ASN A 112 18.62 -22.70 10.85
CA ASN A 112 19.65 -21.65 10.95
C ASN A 112 19.45 -20.52 9.92
N ILE A 113 18.30 -20.50 9.24
CA ILE A 113 18.01 -19.49 8.22
C ILE A 113 17.85 -18.10 8.83
N SER A 114 18.28 -17.09 8.12
CA SER A 114 18.13 -15.68 8.49
C SER A 114 17.88 -14.82 7.26
N LEU A 115 17.49 -13.59 7.48
CA LEU A 115 17.33 -12.58 6.43
C LEU A 115 18.57 -12.45 5.51
N LYS A 116 19.78 -12.56 6.10
CA LYS A 116 21.06 -12.43 5.39
C LYS A 116 21.60 -13.75 4.85
N SER A 117 20.97 -14.87 5.19
CA SER A 117 21.42 -16.17 4.69
C SER A 117 21.41 -16.20 3.18
N LYS A 118 22.49 -16.70 2.62
CA LYS A 118 22.56 -17.00 1.18
C LYS A 118 21.68 -18.21 0.90
N ILE A 119 20.86 -18.08 -0.12
CA ILE A 119 19.96 -19.12 -0.60
C ILE A 119 20.26 -19.43 -2.06
N LYS A 120 20.05 -20.67 -2.44
CA LYS A 120 20.11 -21.13 -3.82
C LYS A 120 18.73 -21.08 -4.42
N LEU A 121 18.66 -20.59 -5.63
CA LEU A 121 17.45 -20.56 -6.44
C LEU A 121 17.63 -21.50 -7.63
N SER A 122 16.77 -22.49 -7.75
CA SER A 122 16.64 -23.32 -8.93
C SER A 122 15.24 -23.16 -9.51
N LEU A 123 15.13 -23.05 -10.82
CA LEU A 123 13.86 -22.78 -11.50
C LEU A 123 13.39 -24.05 -12.22
N LEU A 124 12.16 -24.45 -11.94
CA LEU A 124 11.47 -25.52 -12.65
C LEU A 124 10.49 -24.95 -13.66
N ASN A 125 10.49 -25.51 -14.88
CA ASN A 125 9.41 -25.27 -15.83
C ASN A 125 8.15 -26.10 -15.48
N ASN A 126 7.08 -25.93 -16.26
CA ASN A 126 5.81 -26.65 -16.06
C ASN A 126 5.93 -28.18 -16.20
N ASN A 127 7.02 -28.67 -16.76
CA ASN A 127 7.31 -30.12 -16.89
C ASN A 127 8.17 -30.64 -15.74
N ASN A 128 8.40 -29.84 -14.68
CA ASN A 128 9.32 -30.12 -13.57
C ASN A 128 10.79 -30.32 -13.98
N GLU A 129 11.20 -29.74 -15.10
CA GLU A 129 12.60 -29.75 -15.52
C GLU A 129 13.33 -28.51 -14.99
N ILE A 130 14.56 -28.68 -14.51
CA ILE A 130 15.40 -27.57 -14.04
C ILE A 130 15.91 -26.78 -15.24
N ILE A 131 15.44 -25.52 -15.37
CA ILE A 131 15.87 -24.62 -16.45
C ILE A 131 16.88 -23.56 -15.97
N LEU A 132 16.99 -23.35 -14.65
CA LEU A 132 18.03 -22.55 -14.01
C LEU A 132 18.45 -23.26 -12.72
N LYS A 133 19.74 -23.37 -12.46
CA LYS A 133 20.27 -24.07 -11.29
C LYS A 133 21.21 -23.18 -10.49
N ASP A 134 21.05 -23.22 -9.17
CA ASP A 134 21.99 -22.69 -8.17
C ASP A 134 22.34 -21.20 -8.33
N SER A 135 21.38 -20.37 -8.77
CA SER A 135 21.53 -18.92 -8.64
C SER A 135 21.51 -18.54 -7.16
N ILE A 136 22.47 -17.74 -6.71
CA ILE A 136 22.62 -17.40 -5.29
C ILE A 136 22.18 -15.96 -5.04
N THR A 137 21.32 -15.80 -4.02
CA THR A 137 20.86 -14.51 -3.52
C THR A 137 20.66 -14.56 -1.98
N SER A 138 19.92 -13.62 -1.43
CA SER A 138 19.45 -13.63 -0.04
C SER A 138 18.04 -13.04 0.05
N PHE A 139 17.30 -13.34 1.12
CA PHE A 139 16.00 -12.72 1.36
C PHE A 139 16.09 -11.20 1.49
N GLN A 140 17.17 -10.71 2.09
CA GLN A 140 17.46 -9.28 2.16
C GLN A 140 17.47 -8.62 0.79
N ASN A 141 18.14 -9.22 -0.20
CA ASN A 141 18.23 -8.67 -1.55
C ASN A 141 16.88 -8.71 -2.28
N LEU A 142 16.13 -9.81 -2.14
CA LEU A 142 14.80 -9.95 -2.75
C LEU A 142 13.84 -8.89 -2.20
N ILE A 143 13.82 -8.69 -0.89
CA ILE A 143 12.95 -7.69 -0.25
C ILE A 143 13.39 -6.27 -0.61
N ALA A 144 14.71 -6.00 -0.65
CA ALA A 144 15.24 -4.72 -1.09
C ALA A 144 14.78 -4.35 -2.51
N ASP A 145 14.88 -5.30 -3.46
CA ASP A 145 14.45 -5.10 -4.85
C ASP A 145 12.95 -4.83 -4.97
N ILE A 146 12.13 -5.43 -4.09
CA ILE A 146 10.68 -5.15 -4.00
C ILE A 146 10.42 -3.68 -3.65
N PHE A 147 11.16 -3.12 -2.70
CA PHE A 147 10.93 -1.74 -2.27
C PHE A 147 11.59 -0.71 -3.19
N LEU A 148 12.79 -0.99 -3.70
CA LEU A 148 13.54 -0.05 -4.54
C LEU A 148 12.94 0.11 -5.94
N VAL A 149 12.62 -1.00 -6.60
CA VAL A 149 12.16 -0.98 -8.00
C VAL A 149 10.88 -1.78 -8.25
N SER A 150 10.25 -2.25 -7.18
CA SER A 150 9.03 -3.07 -7.30
C SER A 150 9.23 -4.33 -8.14
N ASP A 151 10.37 -5.01 -7.99
CA ASP A 151 10.79 -6.14 -8.80
C ASP A 151 9.76 -7.29 -8.76
N ASN A 152 9.36 -7.78 -9.95
CA ASN A 152 8.38 -8.85 -10.08
C ASN A 152 8.99 -10.21 -9.82
N SER A 153 10.19 -10.46 -10.35
CA SER A 153 10.88 -11.75 -10.20
C SER A 153 11.23 -12.01 -8.73
N ALA A 154 11.76 -11.00 -8.02
CA ALA A 154 11.99 -11.09 -6.57
C ALA A 154 10.70 -11.40 -5.79
N SER A 155 9.59 -10.76 -6.18
CA SER A 155 8.28 -11.02 -5.55
C SER A 155 7.79 -12.45 -5.83
N ASN A 156 7.98 -12.94 -7.06
CA ASN A 156 7.57 -14.28 -7.46
C ASN A 156 8.38 -15.37 -6.75
N VAL A 157 9.69 -15.13 -6.53
CA VAL A 157 10.51 -16.00 -5.66
C VAL A 157 9.95 -16.04 -4.23
N LEU A 158 9.61 -14.87 -3.64
CA LEU A 158 9.04 -14.84 -2.29
C LEU A 158 7.65 -15.50 -2.23
N ILE A 159 6.83 -15.42 -3.29
CA ILE A 159 5.56 -16.14 -3.36
C ILE A 159 5.80 -17.65 -3.32
N ASP A 160 6.77 -18.18 -4.05
CA ASP A 160 7.11 -19.60 -4.01
C ASP A 160 7.75 -20.01 -2.66
N PHE A 161 8.39 -19.08 -1.96
CA PHE A 161 8.88 -19.32 -0.60
C PHE A 161 7.75 -19.45 0.42
N ILE A 162 6.82 -18.48 0.44
CA ILE A 162 5.76 -18.46 1.46
C ILE A 162 4.59 -19.40 1.13
N GLY A 163 4.19 -19.50 -0.15
CA GLY A 163 3.01 -20.21 -0.62
C GLY A 163 1.72 -19.37 -0.53
N TYR A 164 0.75 -19.72 -1.36
CA TYR A 164 -0.55 -19.02 -1.44
C TYR A 164 -1.41 -19.25 -0.19
N ASN A 165 -1.44 -20.49 0.33
CA ASN A 165 -2.21 -20.83 1.53
C ASN A 165 -1.67 -20.07 2.75
N TYR A 166 -0.34 -20.06 2.93
CA TYR A 166 0.28 -19.35 4.03
C TYR A 166 -0.04 -17.85 3.94
N PHE A 167 0.12 -17.23 2.75
CA PHE A 167 -0.21 -15.82 2.57
C PHE A 167 -1.67 -15.55 2.95
N ASN A 168 -2.63 -16.26 2.33
CA ASN A 168 -4.05 -15.96 2.47
C ASN A 168 -4.55 -16.24 3.90
N SER A 169 -4.10 -17.33 4.54
CA SER A 169 -4.46 -17.63 5.93
C SER A 169 -3.84 -16.64 6.92
N SER A 170 -2.58 -16.26 6.74
CA SER A 170 -1.91 -15.31 7.62
C SER A 170 -2.54 -13.91 7.53
N MET A 171 -2.92 -13.46 6.35
CA MET A 171 -3.63 -12.19 6.17
C MET A 171 -5.00 -12.22 6.85
N SER A 172 -5.78 -13.28 6.66
CA SER A 172 -7.08 -13.44 7.32
C SER A 172 -6.93 -13.52 8.84
N ASN A 173 -5.99 -14.30 9.36
CA ASN A 173 -5.72 -14.41 10.81
C ASN A 173 -5.29 -13.09 11.43
N ALA A 174 -4.60 -12.23 10.68
CA ALA A 174 -4.23 -10.90 11.09
C ALA A 174 -5.37 -9.87 10.92
N GLY A 175 -6.55 -10.28 10.47
CA GLY A 175 -7.73 -9.41 10.31
C GLY A 175 -7.78 -8.62 9.00
N PHE A 176 -6.92 -8.93 8.03
CA PHE A 176 -6.88 -8.29 6.70
C PHE A 176 -7.69 -9.10 5.68
N GLU A 177 -8.99 -9.21 5.92
CA GLU A 177 -9.89 -10.12 5.19
C GLU A 177 -10.14 -9.72 3.72
N ASN A 178 -9.76 -8.51 3.31
CA ASN A 178 -9.88 -8.06 1.92
C ASN A 178 -8.60 -8.24 1.11
N THR A 179 -7.55 -8.85 1.68
CA THR A 179 -6.25 -9.01 1.04
C THR A 179 -5.99 -10.47 0.66
N TYR A 180 -5.98 -10.75 -0.65
CA TYR A 180 -5.78 -12.09 -1.21
C TYR A 180 -4.72 -12.09 -2.30
N LEU A 181 -3.85 -13.10 -2.25
CA LEU A 181 -2.87 -13.39 -3.28
C LEU A 181 -3.37 -14.56 -4.14
N ASN A 182 -3.56 -14.34 -5.43
CA ASN A 182 -4.11 -15.32 -6.35
C ASN A 182 -3.16 -15.67 -7.50
N HIS A 183 -2.18 -14.83 -7.80
CA HIS A 183 -1.27 -15.07 -8.90
C HIS A 183 0.05 -14.30 -8.73
N LYS A 184 1.08 -14.78 -9.40
CA LYS A 184 2.37 -14.13 -9.57
C LYS A 184 2.27 -12.86 -10.43
N PHE A 185 3.37 -12.12 -10.54
CA PHE A 185 3.43 -10.83 -11.21
C PHE A 185 4.07 -10.94 -12.59
N ASN A 186 3.46 -10.28 -13.58
CA ASN A 186 3.97 -10.04 -14.92
C ASN A 186 4.33 -8.54 -15.08
N PRO A 187 5.30 -8.16 -15.96
CA PRO A 187 6.15 -9.07 -16.72
C PRO A 187 7.22 -9.73 -15.85
N ASP A 188 7.34 -11.02 -15.99
CA ASP A 188 8.44 -11.84 -15.47
C ASP A 188 8.60 -13.01 -16.46
N PRO A 189 9.78 -13.25 -17.04
CA PRO A 189 9.97 -14.34 -18.00
C PRO A 189 9.73 -15.72 -17.39
N PHE A 190 9.71 -15.82 -16.07
CA PHE A 190 9.57 -17.05 -15.32
C PHE A 190 8.27 -17.15 -14.53
N VAL A 191 7.27 -16.33 -14.85
CA VAL A 191 6.01 -16.24 -14.08
C VAL A 191 5.26 -17.56 -13.99
N ASP A 192 5.31 -18.38 -15.05
CA ASP A 192 4.66 -19.69 -15.12
C ASP A 192 5.55 -20.84 -14.59
N SER A 193 6.77 -20.54 -14.10
CA SER A 193 7.71 -21.47 -13.55
C SER A 193 7.69 -21.45 -12.03
N SER A 194 8.21 -22.49 -11.38
CA SER A 194 8.27 -22.58 -9.91
C SER A 194 9.70 -22.46 -9.41
N TRP A 195 9.94 -21.65 -8.40
CA TRP A 195 11.23 -21.54 -7.75
C TRP A 195 11.38 -22.56 -6.65
N ILE A 196 12.41 -23.41 -6.72
CA ILE A 196 12.92 -24.18 -5.59
C ILE A 196 13.93 -23.29 -4.87
N ILE A 197 13.65 -23.03 -3.60
CA ILE A 197 14.53 -22.26 -2.73
C ILE A 197 15.13 -23.21 -1.71
N SER A 198 16.46 -23.21 -1.63
CA SER A 198 17.17 -24.07 -0.68
C SER A 198 18.30 -23.31 0.03
N THR A 199 18.68 -23.80 1.19
CA THR A 199 19.89 -23.39 1.89
C THR A 199 21.15 -23.75 1.09
N LEU A 200 22.32 -23.26 1.50
CA LEU A 200 23.58 -23.67 0.88
C LEU A 200 23.87 -25.17 1.06
N ASP A 201 23.31 -25.78 2.10
CA ASP A 201 23.44 -27.21 2.43
C ASP A 201 22.37 -28.05 1.73
N ASN A 202 21.62 -27.48 0.77
CA ASN A 202 20.59 -28.11 -0.06
C ASN A 202 19.31 -28.53 0.71
N GLU A 203 19.07 -27.99 1.89
CA GLU A 203 17.76 -28.10 2.54
C GLU A 203 16.74 -27.27 1.77
N ILE A 204 15.67 -27.89 1.27
CA ILE A 204 14.60 -27.21 0.55
C ILE A 204 13.69 -26.50 1.55
N ILE A 205 13.49 -25.20 1.36
CA ILE A 205 12.71 -24.31 2.21
C ILE A 205 11.57 -23.61 1.48
N SER A 206 11.42 -23.85 0.16
CA SER A 206 10.29 -23.33 -0.61
C SER A 206 9.01 -24.07 -0.27
N SER A 207 7.88 -23.36 -0.38
CA SER A 207 6.56 -23.97 -0.39
C SER A 207 6.38 -24.75 -1.69
N ASN A 208 5.90 -25.99 -1.61
CA ASN A 208 5.54 -26.78 -2.79
C ASN A 208 4.02 -26.71 -3.06
N GLU A 209 3.39 -25.60 -2.68
CA GLU A 209 1.95 -25.42 -2.82
C GLU A 209 1.57 -25.05 -4.26
N ASN A 210 0.50 -25.69 -4.73
CA ASN A 210 -0.15 -25.24 -5.96
C ASN A 210 -0.85 -23.90 -5.73
N GLN A 211 -0.96 -23.11 -6.79
CA GLN A 211 -1.75 -21.88 -6.77
C GLN A 211 -3.20 -22.21 -6.40
N ILE A 212 -3.69 -21.56 -5.34
CA ILE A 212 -5.10 -21.60 -4.94
C ILE A 212 -5.69 -20.24 -5.23
N THR A 213 -6.74 -20.21 -6.05
CA THR A 213 -7.45 -18.96 -6.38
C THR A 213 -8.63 -18.76 -5.44
N VAL A 214 -8.60 -17.68 -4.68
CA VAL A 214 -9.74 -17.20 -3.89
C VAL A 214 -10.58 -16.27 -4.76
N LEU A 215 -11.79 -16.71 -5.12
CA LEU A 215 -12.69 -15.86 -5.89
C LEU A 215 -13.24 -14.71 -5.04
N ALA A 216 -13.44 -13.56 -5.67
CA ALA A 216 -14.11 -12.45 -5.02
C ALA A 216 -15.53 -12.85 -4.60
N SER A 217 -15.95 -12.45 -3.39
CA SER A 217 -17.29 -12.70 -2.90
C SER A 217 -18.35 -11.93 -3.72
N SER A 218 -19.60 -12.39 -3.67
CA SER A 218 -20.70 -11.83 -4.48
C SER A 218 -21.05 -10.36 -4.16
N ASN A 219 -20.66 -9.85 -2.99
CA ASN A 219 -20.84 -8.46 -2.61
C ASN A 219 -19.80 -7.50 -3.21
N ILE A 220 -18.72 -8.03 -3.81
CA ILE A 220 -17.69 -7.20 -4.41
C ILE A 220 -18.14 -6.69 -5.76
N SER A 221 -18.21 -5.38 -5.87
CA SER A 221 -18.56 -4.64 -7.07
C SER A 221 -17.33 -4.28 -7.91
N ASN A 222 -17.54 -3.81 -9.14
CA ASN A 222 -16.49 -3.21 -9.99
C ASN A 222 -15.39 -4.20 -10.43
N LEU A 223 -15.70 -5.50 -10.49
CA LEU A 223 -14.76 -6.56 -10.87
C LEU A 223 -14.44 -6.58 -12.36
N LYS A 224 -15.29 -6.01 -13.22
CA LYS A 224 -15.07 -5.92 -14.66
C LYS A 224 -14.55 -4.54 -15.03
N LYS A 225 -13.37 -4.50 -15.66
CA LYS A 225 -12.70 -3.26 -16.04
C LYS A 225 -12.54 -3.13 -17.55
N GLY A 226 -12.60 -1.88 -18.01
CA GLY A 226 -12.57 -1.55 -19.42
C GLY A 226 -13.87 -1.96 -20.14
N GLU A 227 -13.98 -1.57 -21.38
CA GLU A 227 -15.02 -2.03 -22.33
C GLU A 227 -14.40 -3.00 -23.37
N LYS A 228 -13.08 -2.87 -23.53
CA LYS A 228 -12.27 -3.65 -24.48
C LYS A 228 -10.99 -4.09 -23.82
N ARG A 229 -10.34 -5.11 -24.38
CA ARG A 229 -8.99 -5.51 -23.97
C ARG A 229 -8.13 -5.87 -25.19
N PHE A 230 -6.83 -5.61 -25.05
CA PHE A 230 -5.83 -5.97 -26.04
C PHE A 230 -5.25 -7.35 -25.71
N ILE A 231 -5.33 -8.30 -26.65
CA ILE A 231 -4.87 -9.67 -26.49
C ILE A 231 -4.23 -10.12 -27.80
N ASN A 232 -3.01 -10.62 -27.74
CA ASN A 232 -2.29 -11.22 -28.89
C ASN A 232 -2.27 -10.31 -30.14
N GLY A 233 -2.11 -9.01 -29.96
CA GLY A 233 -2.07 -8.05 -31.08
C GLY A 233 -3.43 -7.53 -31.52
N GLU A 234 -4.55 -7.98 -30.93
CA GLU A 234 -5.92 -7.60 -31.34
C GLU A 234 -6.71 -6.98 -30.19
N ILE A 235 -7.63 -6.07 -30.54
CA ILE A 235 -8.60 -5.52 -29.59
C ILE A 235 -9.86 -6.41 -29.62
N LYS A 236 -10.22 -6.95 -28.45
CA LYS A 236 -11.46 -7.70 -28.22
C LYS A 236 -12.49 -6.80 -27.52
N ASN A 237 -13.75 -6.86 -27.97
CA ASN A 237 -14.87 -6.08 -27.38
C ASN A 237 -15.43 -6.79 -26.14
N GLU A 238 -14.62 -6.90 -25.12
CA GLU A 238 -14.97 -7.50 -23.82
C GLU A 238 -14.17 -6.86 -22.70
N SER A 239 -14.79 -6.71 -21.53
CA SER A 239 -14.12 -6.26 -20.31
C SER A 239 -13.21 -7.36 -19.75
N LEU A 240 -12.17 -6.96 -19.02
CA LEU A 240 -11.35 -7.90 -18.23
C LEU A 240 -12.02 -8.15 -16.88
N ASP A 241 -12.22 -9.43 -16.55
CA ASP A 241 -12.74 -9.87 -15.27
C ASP A 241 -11.59 -10.05 -14.25
N PHE A 242 -11.71 -9.38 -13.10
CA PHE A 242 -10.74 -9.41 -12.02
C PHE A 242 -11.16 -10.29 -10.83
N SER A 243 -12.24 -11.06 -10.93
CA SER A 243 -12.75 -11.88 -9.84
C SER A 243 -11.74 -12.91 -9.30
N SER A 244 -10.79 -13.34 -10.13
CA SER A 244 -9.71 -14.27 -9.80
C SER A 244 -8.33 -13.60 -9.67
N LYS A 245 -8.27 -12.26 -9.65
CA LYS A 245 -7.01 -11.53 -9.53
C LYS A 245 -6.64 -11.25 -8.07
N ASN A 246 -5.40 -10.82 -7.85
CA ASN A 246 -4.97 -10.33 -6.53
C ASN A 246 -5.91 -9.22 -6.06
N ARG A 247 -6.16 -9.18 -4.75
CA ARG A 247 -7.05 -8.20 -4.13
C ARG A 247 -6.43 -7.63 -2.87
N SER A 248 -6.71 -6.37 -2.61
CA SER A 248 -6.59 -5.73 -1.30
C SER A 248 -7.54 -4.54 -1.25
N SER A 249 -7.91 -4.08 -0.05
CA SER A 249 -8.66 -2.84 0.13
C SER A 249 -7.73 -1.69 0.54
N VAL A 250 -8.20 -0.45 0.36
CA VAL A 250 -7.49 0.74 0.87
C VAL A 250 -7.36 0.66 2.39
N THR A 251 -8.39 0.17 3.07
CA THR A 251 -8.41 -0.04 4.53
C THR A 251 -7.34 -1.03 4.98
N ASP A 252 -7.24 -2.21 4.34
CA ASP A 252 -6.24 -3.22 4.70
C ASP A 252 -4.83 -2.68 4.49
N MET A 253 -4.54 -2.09 3.31
CA MET A 253 -3.21 -1.52 3.02
C MET A 253 -2.80 -0.45 4.01
N HIS A 254 -3.73 0.43 4.38
CA HIS A 254 -3.51 1.50 5.35
C HIS A 254 -3.20 0.94 6.74
N ASN A 255 -3.97 -0.04 7.18
CA ASN A 255 -3.79 -0.66 8.49
C ASN A 255 -2.53 -1.54 8.56
N ILE A 256 -2.15 -2.22 7.48
CA ILE A 256 -0.85 -2.89 7.37
C ILE A 256 0.28 -1.86 7.57
N MET A 257 0.19 -0.71 6.90
CA MET A 257 1.19 0.36 7.05
C MET A 257 1.24 0.88 8.49
N LYS A 258 0.08 1.14 9.13
CA LYS A 258 0.01 1.56 10.54
C LYS A 258 0.65 0.53 11.46
N ASN A 259 0.39 -0.76 11.24
CA ASN A 259 0.98 -1.87 12.00
C ASN A 259 2.51 -1.90 11.90
N LEU A 260 3.07 -1.65 10.71
CA LEU A 260 4.52 -1.68 10.51
C LEU A 260 5.24 -0.48 11.13
N ILE A 261 4.57 0.67 11.25
CA ILE A 261 5.15 1.89 11.82
C ILE A 261 4.93 1.97 13.34
N TYR A 262 3.75 1.59 13.80
CA TYR A 262 3.33 1.62 15.21
C TYR A 262 2.79 0.24 15.64
N PRO A 263 3.66 -0.79 15.73
CA PRO A 263 3.21 -2.14 16.07
C PRO A 263 2.57 -2.24 17.46
N GLU A 264 2.93 -1.35 18.38
CA GLU A 264 2.43 -1.31 19.75
C GLU A 264 0.95 -0.91 19.88
N ILE A 265 0.38 -0.27 18.85
CA ILE A 265 -1.03 0.14 18.84
C ILE A 265 -1.91 -0.79 18.01
N SER A 266 -1.31 -1.73 17.31
CA SER A 266 -2.01 -2.63 16.39
C SER A 266 -2.63 -3.81 17.13
N LEU A 267 -3.89 -4.11 16.79
CA LEU A 267 -4.54 -5.36 17.21
C LEU A 267 -4.09 -6.55 16.37
N SER A 268 -3.52 -6.29 15.20
CA SER A 268 -3.03 -7.30 14.25
C SER A 268 -1.53 -7.47 14.43
N THR A 269 -1.09 -8.70 14.64
CA THR A 269 0.32 -9.00 14.85
C THR A 269 0.85 -9.95 13.77
N PHE A 270 1.88 -9.50 13.07
CA PHE A 270 2.74 -10.39 12.31
C PHE A 270 3.83 -10.97 13.22
N ASN A 271 4.31 -12.18 12.92
CA ASN A 271 5.43 -12.79 13.66
C ASN A 271 6.75 -12.12 13.25
N LEU A 272 6.92 -10.86 13.67
CA LEU A 272 8.09 -10.03 13.41
C LEU A 272 8.78 -9.65 14.72
N ASN A 273 10.10 -9.61 14.70
CA ASN A 273 10.91 -9.03 15.77
C ASN A 273 11.24 -7.55 15.47
N VAL A 274 11.90 -6.87 16.41
CA VAL A 274 12.25 -5.44 16.28
C VAL A 274 13.14 -5.18 15.08
N GLU A 275 14.11 -6.06 14.81
CA GLU A 275 15.04 -5.95 13.70
C GLU A 275 14.31 -6.09 12.35
N ASP A 276 13.24 -6.90 12.27
CA ASP A 276 12.42 -7.05 11.07
C ASP A 276 11.63 -5.77 10.77
N TYR A 277 11.04 -5.14 11.79
CA TYR A 277 10.36 -3.84 11.64
C TYR A 277 11.34 -2.76 11.17
N ASP A 278 12.52 -2.68 11.77
CA ASP A 278 13.55 -1.71 11.39
C ASP A 278 14.06 -1.95 9.96
N PHE A 279 14.23 -3.21 9.58
CA PHE A 279 14.61 -3.59 8.22
C PHE A 279 13.55 -3.19 7.20
N LEU A 280 12.26 -3.46 7.46
CA LEU A 280 11.16 -3.05 6.57
C LEU A 280 11.09 -1.53 6.46
N ARG A 281 11.10 -0.80 7.59
CA ARG A 281 11.09 0.66 7.60
C ARG A 281 12.28 1.25 6.84
N TYR A 282 13.46 0.67 7.00
CA TYR A 282 14.65 1.09 6.26
C TYR A 282 14.39 1.03 4.74
N TRP A 283 13.99 -0.12 4.20
CA TRP A 283 13.79 -0.28 2.76
C TRP A 283 12.59 0.48 2.21
N MET A 284 11.50 0.53 2.96
CA MET A 284 10.31 1.31 2.61
C MET A 284 10.60 2.80 2.44
N SER A 285 11.57 3.34 3.19
CA SER A 285 11.92 4.77 3.16
C SER A 285 12.90 5.16 2.06
N ARG A 286 13.59 4.19 1.43
CA ARG A 286 14.66 4.47 0.47
C ARG A 286 14.14 4.95 -0.88
N PHE A 287 14.87 5.89 -1.47
CA PHE A 287 14.75 6.22 -2.87
C PHE A 287 15.50 5.20 -3.74
N THR A 288 15.12 5.07 -4.99
CA THR A 288 15.65 4.03 -5.88
C THR A 288 17.18 4.08 -6.05
N ASN A 289 17.75 5.28 -6.09
CA ASN A 289 19.20 5.50 -6.26
C ASN A 289 19.93 5.87 -4.97
N GLU A 290 19.25 5.73 -3.82
CA GLU A 290 19.80 6.03 -2.52
C GLU A 290 20.42 4.77 -1.95
N ASP A 291 21.75 4.81 -1.85
CA ASP A 291 22.49 3.75 -1.19
C ASP A 291 22.53 2.39 -1.93
N ILE A 292 23.44 1.54 -1.55
CA ILE A 292 23.47 0.10 -1.75
C ILE A 292 23.97 -0.34 -3.11
N GLY A 293 25.26 -0.27 -3.25
CA GLY A 293 25.98 -1.07 -4.25
C GLY A 293 25.64 -0.72 -5.68
N ALA A 294 25.14 0.47 -5.91
CA ALA A 294 25.00 1.04 -7.26
C ALA A 294 24.12 0.25 -8.25
N LYS A 295 23.36 -0.77 -7.78
CA LYS A 295 22.60 -1.67 -8.69
C LYS A 295 21.69 -0.92 -9.66
N TYR A 296 21.05 0.18 -9.18
CA TYR A 296 20.10 0.97 -9.96
C TYR A 296 20.57 2.39 -10.29
N ILE A 297 21.71 2.81 -9.76
CA ILE A 297 22.29 4.14 -10.02
C ILE A 297 22.61 4.30 -11.49
N GLY A 298 22.17 5.41 -12.08
CA GLY A 298 22.39 5.72 -13.50
C GLY A 298 21.46 4.97 -14.47
N ASN A 299 20.55 4.16 -13.97
CA ASN A 299 19.53 3.54 -14.81
C ASN A 299 18.38 4.53 -15.03
N ALA A 300 18.22 5.04 -16.25
CA ALA A 300 17.21 6.03 -16.62
C ALA A 300 15.76 5.57 -16.34
N LYS A 301 15.49 4.26 -16.32
CA LYS A 301 14.19 3.68 -15.98
C LYS A 301 13.85 3.87 -14.49
N PHE A 302 14.88 3.82 -13.63
CA PHE A 302 14.73 3.84 -12.18
C PHE A 302 15.29 5.15 -11.61
N PHE A 303 14.62 6.27 -11.92
CA PHE A 303 14.98 7.58 -11.38
C PHE A 303 14.70 7.66 -9.86
N ASN A 304 15.22 8.67 -9.16
CA ASN A 304 15.22 8.72 -7.71
C ASN A 304 13.84 8.52 -7.06
N SER A 305 12.81 9.19 -7.57
CA SER A 305 11.45 9.11 -7.02
C SER A 305 10.57 8.04 -7.68
N TYR A 306 11.16 7.12 -8.45
CA TYR A 306 10.42 6.06 -9.17
C TYR A 306 9.45 5.27 -8.27
N ASN A 307 9.86 5.01 -7.03
CA ASN A 307 9.09 4.24 -6.04
C ASN A 307 8.28 5.11 -5.07
N LYS A 308 8.06 6.41 -5.35
CA LYS A 308 7.40 7.37 -4.45
C LYS A 308 6.36 8.19 -5.21
N PHE A 309 5.08 7.77 -5.24
CA PHE A 309 4.03 8.57 -5.88
C PHE A 309 3.60 9.74 -5.01
N PHE A 310 3.48 9.53 -3.70
CA PHE A 310 3.23 10.62 -2.76
C PHE A 310 4.46 11.51 -2.62
N ILE A 311 4.23 12.79 -2.37
CA ILE A 311 5.21 13.86 -2.19
C ILE A 311 6.11 14.02 -3.42
N HIS A 312 6.85 13.00 -3.82
CA HIS A 312 7.92 13.08 -4.81
C HIS A 312 7.54 12.61 -6.23
N GLY A 313 6.33 12.11 -6.44
CA GLY A 313 5.94 11.46 -7.70
C GLY A 313 6.05 12.32 -8.97
N THR A 314 6.02 13.64 -8.83
CA THR A 314 6.25 14.58 -9.95
C THR A 314 7.67 15.15 -10.00
N ASP A 315 8.53 14.78 -9.05
CA ASP A 315 9.84 15.39 -8.88
C ASP A 315 10.89 14.46 -9.54
N THR A 316 11.43 14.86 -10.67
CA THR A 316 12.53 14.14 -11.34
C THR A 316 13.86 14.30 -10.62
N ILE A 317 14.02 15.40 -9.87
CA ILE A 317 15.17 15.71 -9.03
C ILE A 317 14.63 15.89 -7.60
N LEU A 318 15.22 15.19 -6.64
CA LEU A 318 14.86 15.31 -5.23
C LEU A 318 15.45 16.63 -4.68
N ASN A 319 14.57 17.60 -4.46
CA ASN A 319 14.95 18.90 -3.89
C ASN A 319 14.79 18.94 -2.36
N ASN A 320 14.02 18.02 -1.78
CA ASN A 320 13.77 17.93 -0.35
C ASN A 320 13.87 16.48 0.13
N THR A 321 14.94 16.17 0.84
CA THR A 321 15.18 14.86 1.45
C THR A 321 14.77 14.80 2.93
N ASP A 322 14.30 15.92 3.52
CA ASP A 322 13.84 15.98 4.91
C ASP A 322 12.53 15.22 5.10
N ILE A 323 11.75 15.11 3.99
CA ILE A 323 10.52 14.33 3.98
C ILE A 323 10.82 12.91 3.53
N ARG A 324 10.56 11.94 4.41
CA ARG A 324 10.66 10.51 4.11
C ARG A 324 9.28 9.92 3.88
N VAL A 325 9.20 9.10 2.85
CA VAL A 325 7.98 8.38 2.47
C VAL A 325 8.25 6.88 2.60
N TYR A 326 7.68 6.28 3.63
CA TYR A 326 7.73 4.84 3.89
C TYR A 326 6.54 4.21 3.18
N ASN A 327 6.76 3.57 2.05
CA ASN A 327 5.63 3.20 1.20
C ASN A 327 5.83 1.95 0.35
N LYS A 328 4.72 1.53 -0.27
CA LYS A 328 4.73 0.64 -1.41
C LYS A 328 3.75 1.11 -2.45
N ILE A 329 4.24 1.41 -3.64
CA ILE A 329 3.43 1.75 -4.80
C ILE A 329 2.89 0.51 -5.52
N GLY A 330 1.80 0.70 -6.25
CA GLY A 330 1.27 -0.24 -7.23
C GLY A 330 0.70 0.46 -8.45
N GLN A 331 1.02 -0.04 -9.64
CA GLN A 331 0.51 0.53 -10.89
C GLN A 331 0.33 -0.57 -11.94
N ALA A 332 -0.90 -0.79 -12.37
CA ALA A 332 -1.24 -1.68 -13.48
C ALA A 332 -2.70 -1.50 -13.91
N TYR A 333 -3.02 -1.84 -15.15
CA TYR A 333 -4.36 -1.86 -15.72
C TYR A 333 -5.14 -0.54 -15.54
N GLY A 334 -4.44 0.58 -15.56
CA GLY A 334 -5.02 1.89 -15.34
C GLY A 334 -5.14 2.31 -13.87
N THR A 335 -4.94 1.43 -12.92
CA THR A 335 -4.95 1.75 -11.49
C THR A 335 -3.57 2.18 -11.03
N SER A 336 -3.50 3.26 -10.25
CA SER A 336 -2.31 3.68 -9.51
C SER A 336 -2.67 3.85 -8.05
N THR A 337 -1.87 3.26 -7.17
CA THR A 337 -2.07 3.27 -5.72
C THR A 337 -0.75 3.53 -5.02
N ASP A 338 -0.77 4.32 -3.96
CA ASP A 338 0.32 4.40 -3.00
C ASP A 338 -0.25 4.24 -1.58
N SER A 339 0.45 3.50 -0.74
CA SER A 339 0.13 3.34 0.67
C SER A 339 1.38 3.70 1.46
N ALA A 340 1.29 4.74 2.30
CA ALA A 340 2.46 5.33 2.91
C ALA A 340 2.24 5.86 4.33
N TYR A 341 3.33 5.83 5.09
CA TYR A 341 3.59 6.73 6.19
C TYR A 341 4.58 7.79 5.72
N ILE A 342 4.28 9.06 5.98
CA ILE A 342 5.05 10.22 5.55
C ILE A 342 5.51 10.98 6.78
N LYS A 343 6.82 11.24 6.88
CA LYS A 343 7.40 11.99 8.00
C LYS A 343 8.39 13.04 7.51
N ASN A 344 8.21 14.27 7.98
CA ASN A 344 9.23 15.30 7.93
C ASN A 344 9.91 15.40 9.29
N TYR A 345 11.18 15.02 9.33
CA TYR A 345 11.96 15.01 10.58
C TYR A 345 12.36 16.40 11.07
N LYS A 346 12.39 17.37 10.16
CA LYS A 346 12.76 18.74 10.51
C LYS A 346 11.60 19.52 11.12
N GLU A 347 10.40 19.34 10.56
CA GLU A 347 9.19 20.05 10.98
C GLU A 347 8.36 19.21 11.98
N ASP A 348 8.80 17.99 12.30
CA ASP A 348 8.12 16.99 13.15
C ASP A 348 6.65 16.74 12.75
N VAL A 349 6.41 16.73 11.43
CA VAL A 349 5.09 16.45 10.85
C VAL A 349 5.06 15.03 10.34
N GLU A 350 4.00 14.30 10.70
CA GLU A 350 3.82 12.92 10.27
C GLU A 350 2.36 12.56 10.05
N PHE A 351 2.09 11.69 9.07
CA PHE A 351 0.74 11.21 8.76
C PHE A 351 0.78 9.93 7.93
N PHE A 352 -0.34 9.20 7.93
CA PHE A 352 -0.57 8.08 7.00
C PHE A 352 -1.48 8.51 5.87
N LEU A 353 -1.21 7.99 4.69
CA LEU A 353 -2.04 8.19 3.51
C LEU A 353 -2.04 6.93 2.65
N THR A 354 -3.23 6.44 2.31
CA THR A 354 -3.42 5.44 1.27
C THR A 354 -4.44 5.97 0.28
N ALA A 355 -4.08 6.02 -0.99
CA ALA A 355 -5.00 6.49 -2.02
C ALA A 355 -4.82 5.69 -3.31
N THR A 356 -5.95 5.43 -3.97
CA THR A 356 -6.01 4.80 -5.29
C THR A 356 -6.77 5.67 -6.26
N ILE A 357 -6.37 5.62 -7.53
CA ILE A 357 -7.00 6.30 -8.65
C ILE A 357 -6.94 5.43 -9.90
N TYR A 358 -8.02 5.41 -10.68
CA TYR A 358 -8.12 4.71 -11.95
C TYR A 358 -8.09 5.68 -13.12
N THR A 359 -7.21 5.43 -14.09
CA THR A 359 -7.03 6.26 -15.30
C THR A 359 -6.95 5.36 -16.52
N ASN A 360 -8.03 5.31 -17.30
CA ASN A 360 -8.13 4.53 -18.54
C ASN A 360 -9.17 5.19 -19.45
N LYS A 361 -8.78 6.29 -20.08
CA LYS A 361 -9.69 7.13 -20.87
C LYS A 361 -10.24 6.42 -22.11
N ASN A 362 -9.41 5.60 -22.77
CA ASN A 362 -9.80 4.86 -23.97
C ASN A 362 -10.58 3.57 -23.66
N LYS A 363 -10.67 3.18 -22.37
CA LYS A 363 -11.38 2.01 -21.86
C LYS A 363 -10.87 0.67 -22.41
N ILE A 364 -9.65 0.62 -22.91
CA ILE A 364 -8.99 -0.59 -23.38
C ILE A 364 -8.01 -1.05 -22.30
N ILE A 365 -8.12 -2.30 -21.87
CA ILE A 365 -7.20 -2.91 -20.91
C ILE A 365 -6.07 -3.64 -21.66
N ASN A 366 -4.84 -3.60 -21.15
CA ASN A 366 -3.62 -4.23 -21.70
C ASN A 366 -3.05 -3.59 -22.97
N ASP A 367 -3.49 -2.42 -23.37
CA ASP A 367 -2.88 -1.70 -24.49
C ASP A 367 -1.69 -0.81 -24.07
N ASN A 368 -1.39 -0.76 -22.77
CA ASN A 368 -0.37 0.08 -22.13
C ASN A 368 -0.57 1.59 -22.32
N ILE A 369 -1.79 2.02 -22.65
CA ILE A 369 -2.15 3.43 -22.83
C ILE A 369 -3.04 3.85 -21.67
N TYR A 370 -2.41 4.46 -20.64
CA TYR A 370 -3.08 4.93 -19.43
C TYR A 370 -2.54 6.30 -19.04
N GLU A 371 -3.40 7.17 -18.51
CA GLU A 371 -3.04 8.54 -18.13
C GLU A 371 -2.28 8.59 -16.79
N TYR A 372 -1.29 7.71 -16.60
CA TYR A 372 -0.50 7.64 -15.37
C TYR A 372 0.28 8.92 -15.10
N GLY A 373 1.02 9.42 -16.09
CA GLY A 373 1.85 10.61 -15.98
C GLY A 373 1.06 11.91 -15.98
N GLU A 374 -0.07 11.95 -16.68
CA GLU A 374 -0.89 13.16 -16.85
C GLU A 374 -1.93 13.35 -15.75
N ALA A 375 -2.39 12.26 -15.12
CA ALA A 375 -3.47 12.31 -14.16
C ALA A 375 -3.15 11.59 -12.83
N ALA A 376 -2.77 10.31 -12.85
CA ALA A 376 -2.70 9.52 -11.64
C ALA A 376 -1.55 9.95 -10.71
N ILE A 377 -0.31 9.97 -11.20
CA ILE A 377 0.84 10.37 -10.39
C ILE A 377 0.75 11.83 -9.94
N PRO A 378 0.38 12.81 -10.82
CA PRO A 378 0.15 14.18 -10.37
C PRO A 378 -0.94 14.31 -9.31
N PHE A 379 -2.04 13.51 -9.41
CA PHE A 379 -3.09 13.50 -8.39
C PHE A 379 -2.54 13.05 -7.02
N LEU A 380 -1.86 11.90 -6.97
CA LEU A 380 -1.32 11.34 -5.73
C LEU A 380 -0.26 12.27 -5.10
N SER A 381 0.66 12.82 -5.92
CA SER A 381 1.69 13.73 -5.45
C SER A 381 1.12 15.06 -4.92
N ARG A 382 0.17 15.67 -5.64
CA ARG A 382 -0.46 16.93 -5.21
C ARG A 382 -1.34 16.76 -4.00
N LEU A 383 -2.10 15.65 -3.91
CA LEU A 383 -2.91 15.32 -2.74
C LEU A 383 -2.05 15.28 -1.47
N SER A 384 -0.98 14.50 -1.49
CA SER A 384 -0.08 14.36 -0.33
C SER A 384 0.63 15.67 0.02
N LYS A 385 1.06 16.46 -0.99
CA LYS A 385 1.65 17.79 -0.77
C LYS A 385 0.64 18.77 -0.16
N ALA A 386 -0.63 18.72 -0.56
CA ALA A 386 -1.68 19.57 -0.03
C ALA A 386 -2.04 19.20 1.42
N LEU A 387 -2.15 17.89 1.73
CA LEU A 387 -2.35 17.40 3.10
C LEU A 387 -1.18 17.76 4.01
N TYR A 388 0.05 17.58 3.54
CA TYR A 388 1.25 17.99 4.27
C TYR A 388 1.26 19.49 4.61
N ARG A 389 0.89 20.36 3.67
CA ARG A 389 0.81 21.81 3.91
C ARG A 389 -0.27 22.16 4.93
N ASN A 390 -1.40 21.46 4.92
CA ASN A 390 -2.46 21.71 5.92
C ASN A 390 -2.00 21.44 7.35
N LEU A 391 -0.97 20.58 7.55
CA LEU A 391 -0.38 20.29 8.87
C LEU A 391 0.67 21.34 9.31
N LEU A 392 1.15 22.19 8.37
CA LEU A 392 2.08 23.29 8.66
C LEU A 392 1.34 24.61 8.93
N ASP A 393 0.11 24.76 8.43
CA ASP A 393 -0.75 25.95 8.61
C ASP A 393 -1.40 25.93 10.01
#